data_ce12908dc4dd0d5e99984da74c8edec6
#
_entry.id   ce12908dc4dd0d5e99984da74c8edec6
#
_cell.length_a   1.000
_cell.length_b   1.000
_cell.length_c   1.000
_cell.angle_alpha   90.00
_cell.angle_beta   90.00
_cell.angle_gamma   90.00
#
_symmetry.space_group_name_H-M   'P 1'
#
loop_
_entity.id
_entity.type
_entity.pdbx_description
1 polymer ?
#
loop_
_entity_poly.entity_id
_entity_poly.type
_entity_poly.pdbx_seq_one_letter_code
_entity_poly.pdbx_strand_id
1 'polypeptide(L)'
;MIAHPKEMSLALLALVPVIVSRVDHGAWTDAPTEARIDQQVQLAVVVIDGKTVRAPDGIARVKLRGKQRATAPLTARVQWSIIEPHGFRTVRPAANGTTADFYSNVSLEPRTFGKWLGYDQLEYFERVVHAWRDAKPIAAVIATADPKTMQVPGLGTLRYKVEVDVDGTVVATPGAEATDTFGLLPSVHRVSIRRDDSFLGFLSSYLLVPEVFGSAGGGKNHQTERFTGADCADVMVGAMRRKGKRLAYTNVAGLPVYAKTIAAAVELDERGMPAHEIAGVKAGDLIRIDYGGELRGHTPRAFDHVAALWEDKSDPDGPNKGGPDGKLDGFDLVIHMGHPRLLVEPLSEQSPATIDVLRWKP
;
A
#
# COMPACT_ATOMS: atom_id res chain seq x y z
N MET A 1 54.53 -7.60 -42.66
CA MET A 1 53.99 -7.13 -41.40
C MET A 1 52.65 -6.47 -41.70
N ILE A 2 51.56 -7.18 -41.45
CA ILE A 2 50.21 -6.68 -41.67
C ILE A 2 49.72 -6.21 -40.32
N ALA A 3 49.50 -4.91 -40.17
CA ALA A 3 48.99 -4.31 -38.95
C ALA A 3 47.49 -4.66 -38.80
N HIS A 4 47.16 -5.37 -37.74
CA HIS A 4 45.77 -5.59 -37.35
C HIS A 4 45.15 -4.25 -36.90
N PRO A 5 43.96 -3.87 -37.39
CA PRO A 5 43.22 -2.77 -36.85
C PRO A 5 42.74 -3.13 -35.46
N LYS A 6 43.10 -2.34 -34.45
CA LYS A 6 42.47 -2.41 -33.11
C LYS A 6 41.00 -2.06 -33.30
N GLU A 7 40.14 -3.06 -33.12
CA GLU A 7 38.71 -2.82 -32.88
C GLU A 7 38.57 -2.01 -31.61
N MET A 8 38.29 -0.75 -31.78
CA MET A 8 37.76 0.08 -30.70
C MET A 8 36.34 -0.36 -30.44
N SER A 9 36.16 -1.21 -29.44
CA SER A 9 34.85 -1.48 -28.86
C SER A 9 34.32 -0.17 -28.29
N LEU A 10 33.47 0.50 -29.07
CA LEU A 10 32.60 1.57 -28.54
C LEU A 10 31.65 0.88 -27.55
N ALA A 11 32.01 0.93 -26.26
CA ALA A 11 31.03 0.64 -25.22
C ALA A 11 29.91 1.68 -25.37
N LEU A 12 28.79 1.27 -25.94
CA LEU A 12 27.58 2.07 -26.00
C LEU A 12 27.24 2.41 -24.53
N LEU A 13 27.47 3.65 -24.14
CA LEU A 13 27.09 4.13 -22.81
C LEU A 13 25.57 4.01 -22.74
N ALA A 14 25.09 3.05 -21.96
CA ALA A 14 23.66 2.81 -21.83
C ALA A 14 23.01 4.02 -21.12
N LEU A 15 21.99 4.59 -21.75
CA LEU A 15 21.13 5.58 -21.14
C LEU A 15 20.34 4.90 -20.00
N VAL A 16 20.41 5.45 -18.79
CA VAL A 16 19.70 4.91 -17.62
C VAL A 16 18.69 5.94 -17.12
N PRO A 17 17.40 5.76 -17.38
CA PRO A 17 16.36 6.63 -16.85
C PRO A 17 16.15 6.35 -15.36
N VAL A 18 15.88 7.39 -14.58
CA VAL A 18 15.60 7.33 -13.15
C VAL A 18 14.47 8.29 -12.84
N ILE A 19 13.41 7.79 -12.19
CA ILE A 19 12.36 8.67 -11.66
C ILE A 19 12.90 9.38 -10.43
N VAL A 20 12.71 10.68 -10.39
CA VAL A 20 12.95 11.52 -9.23
C VAL A 20 11.66 12.21 -8.83
N SER A 21 11.52 12.46 -7.54
CA SER A 21 10.35 13.13 -6.99
C SER A 21 10.75 14.21 -6.01
N ARG A 22 9.83 15.14 -5.78
CA ARG A 22 9.93 16.12 -4.69
C ARG A 22 8.59 16.36 -4.05
N VAL A 23 8.62 16.74 -2.78
CA VAL A 23 7.44 17.20 -2.03
C VAL A 23 7.55 18.71 -1.89
N ASP A 24 6.50 19.42 -2.29
CA ASP A 24 6.43 20.88 -2.31
C ASP A 24 7.64 21.50 -3.09
N HIS A 25 8.43 22.33 -2.43
CA HIS A 25 9.65 22.93 -2.98
C HIS A 25 10.93 22.22 -2.54
N GLY A 26 10.81 20.98 -2.03
CA GLY A 26 11.94 20.18 -1.56
C GLY A 26 12.92 19.80 -2.69
N ALA A 27 14.00 19.12 -2.30
CA ALA A 27 14.99 18.62 -3.25
C ALA A 27 14.43 17.45 -4.08
N TRP A 28 14.77 17.40 -5.36
CA TRP A 28 14.53 16.24 -6.22
C TRP A 28 15.38 15.05 -5.78
N THR A 29 14.77 13.88 -5.60
CA THR A 29 15.44 12.66 -5.14
C THR A 29 14.87 11.40 -5.79
N ASP A 30 15.72 10.39 -5.95
CA ASP A 30 15.35 9.04 -6.39
C ASP A 30 14.83 8.15 -5.25
N ALA A 31 14.86 8.64 -4.02
CA ALA A 31 14.31 7.90 -2.88
C ALA A 31 12.78 7.78 -2.98
N PRO A 32 12.18 6.73 -2.42
CA PRO A 32 10.73 6.64 -2.28
C PRO A 32 10.17 7.89 -1.60
N THR A 33 9.07 8.41 -2.15
CA THR A 33 8.44 9.64 -1.65
C THR A 33 7.33 9.31 -0.67
N GLU A 34 7.30 10.06 0.41
CA GLU A 34 6.24 10.02 1.40
C GLU A 34 5.76 11.45 1.70
N ALA A 35 4.47 11.68 1.53
CA ALA A 35 3.86 13.00 1.71
C ALA A 35 2.53 12.90 2.46
N ARG A 36 2.07 14.03 2.98
CA ARG A 36 0.69 14.18 3.42
C ARG A 36 -0.18 14.66 2.26
N ILE A 37 -1.49 14.47 2.40
CA ILE A 37 -2.47 14.85 1.36
C ILE A 37 -2.49 16.36 1.08
N ASP A 38 -2.09 17.18 2.05
CA ASP A 38 -1.99 18.63 1.92
C ASP A 38 -0.70 19.10 1.22
N GLN A 39 0.18 18.19 0.84
CA GLN A 39 1.46 18.47 0.17
C GLN A 39 1.41 18.12 -1.32
N GLN A 40 2.07 18.94 -2.13
CA GLN A 40 2.19 18.68 -3.55
C GLN A 40 3.37 17.74 -3.82
N VAL A 41 3.09 16.59 -4.46
CA VAL A 41 4.13 15.68 -4.94
C VAL A 41 4.31 15.87 -6.45
N GLN A 42 5.55 16.11 -6.88
CA GLN A 42 5.92 16.18 -8.29
C GLN A 42 6.89 15.06 -8.64
N LEU A 43 6.72 14.52 -9.84
CA LEU A 43 7.58 13.51 -10.45
C LEU A 43 8.28 14.09 -11.67
N ALA A 44 9.52 13.70 -11.90
CA ALA A 44 10.23 13.92 -13.13
C ALA A 44 11.11 12.71 -13.46
N VAL A 45 11.57 12.63 -14.68
CA VAL A 45 12.61 11.67 -15.08
C VAL A 45 13.91 12.39 -15.30
N VAL A 46 15.00 11.78 -14.83
CA VAL A 46 16.36 12.14 -15.23
C VAL A 46 16.98 10.98 -15.98
N VAL A 47 17.91 11.28 -16.90
CA VAL A 47 18.63 10.27 -17.67
C VAL A 47 20.11 10.37 -17.33
N ILE A 48 20.68 9.25 -16.89
CA ILE A 48 22.13 9.13 -16.66
C ILE A 48 22.76 8.66 -17.96
N ASP A 49 23.67 9.47 -18.48
CA ASP A 49 24.42 9.22 -19.70
C ASP A 49 25.92 9.24 -19.34
N GLY A 50 26.46 8.07 -19.04
CA GLY A 50 27.80 7.94 -18.50
C GLY A 50 27.98 8.66 -17.15
N LYS A 51 28.73 9.77 -17.15
CA LYS A 51 28.93 10.59 -15.95
C LYS A 51 27.97 11.78 -15.86
N THR A 52 27.26 12.07 -16.92
CA THR A 52 26.32 13.20 -16.99
C THR A 52 24.94 12.79 -16.52
N VAL A 53 24.27 13.66 -15.77
CA VAL A 53 22.86 13.52 -15.43
C VAL A 53 22.12 14.58 -16.22
N ARG A 54 21.18 14.17 -17.08
CA ARG A 54 20.31 15.07 -17.83
C ARG A 54 18.94 15.13 -17.18
N ALA A 55 18.36 16.31 -17.10
CA ALA A 55 17.05 16.55 -16.49
C ALA A 55 16.22 17.55 -17.30
N PRO A 56 14.88 17.50 -17.19
CA PRO A 56 14.00 18.54 -17.73
C PRO A 56 14.34 19.92 -17.19
N ASP A 57 13.95 20.95 -17.94
CA ASP A 57 14.12 22.34 -17.54
C ASP A 57 13.57 22.62 -16.14
N GLY A 58 14.27 23.50 -15.41
CA GLY A 58 13.92 23.84 -14.03
C GLY A 58 14.47 22.89 -12.97
N ILE A 59 15.18 21.82 -13.35
CA ILE A 59 15.82 20.88 -12.42
C ILE A 59 17.35 21.03 -12.56
N ALA A 60 17.94 21.93 -11.80
CA ALA A 60 19.39 22.18 -11.84
C ALA A 60 20.21 21.16 -11.01
N ARG A 61 19.59 20.49 -10.05
CA ARG A 61 20.25 19.52 -9.17
C ARG A 61 19.30 18.42 -8.75
N VAL A 62 19.82 17.19 -8.60
CA VAL A 62 19.10 16.01 -8.10
C VAL A 62 19.95 15.27 -7.08
N LYS A 63 19.30 14.61 -6.14
CA LYS A 63 19.95 13.71 -5.18
C LYS A 63 19.73 12.27 -5.65
N LEU A 64 20.77 11.62 -6.16
CA LEU A 64 20.74 10.23 -6.61
C LEU A 64 21.56 9.35 -5.68
N ARG A 65 20.95 8.28 -5.18
CA ARG A 65 21.56 7.38 -4.19
C ARG A 65 22.23 8.15 -3.03
N GLY A 66 21.51 9.16 -2.54
CA GLY A 66 21.97 10.01 -1.44
C GLY A 66 23.00 11.09 -1.83
N LYS A 67 23.53 11.14 -3.06
CA LYS A 67 24.55 12.09 -3.51
C LYS A 67 23.97 13.17 -4.41
N GLN A 68 24.29 14.43 -4.13
CA GLN A 68 23.88 15.56 -4.95
C GLN A 68 24.64 15.58 -6.28
N ARG A 69 23.90 15.76 -7.37
CA ARG A 69 24.42 15.83 -8.74
C ARG A 69 23.86 17.08 -9.44
N ALA A 70 24.73 17.80 -10.15
CA ALA A 70 24.28 18.81 -11.10
C ALA A 70 23.71 18.14 -12.35
N THR A 71 22.79 18.81 -13.03
CA THR A 71 22.15 18.30 -14.25
C THR A 71 22.51 19.15 -15.46
N ALA A 72 22.49 18.51 -16.63
CA ALA A 72 22.46 19.13 -17.94
C ALA A 72 21.03 19.06 -18.51
N PRO A 73 20.65 19.89 -19.48
CA PRO A 73 19.35 19.85 -20.12
C PRO A 73 19.04 18.48 -20.74
N LEU A 74 17.79 18.04 -20.59
CA LEU A 74 17.23 16.85 -21.23
C LEU A 74 16.15 17.26 -22.21
N THR A 75 16.37 17.00 -23.49
CA THR A 75 15.34 17.02 -24.53
C THR A 75 14.93 15.57 -24.80
N ALA A 76 13.71 15.21 -24.46
CA ALA A 76 13.21 13.85 -24.62
C ALA A 76 11.67 13.84 -24.61
N ARG A 77 11.07 12.77 -25.14
CA ARG A 77 9.67 12.47 -24.94
C ARG A 77 9.54 11.39 -23.88
N VAL A 78 8.43 11.42 -23.12
CA VAL A 78 8.20 10.48 -22.02
C VAL A 78 6.77 9.96 -22.03
N GLN A 79 6.59 8.71 -21.62
CA GLN A 79 5.30 8.09 -21.33
C GLN A 79 5.33 7.59 -19.88
N TRP A 80 4.30 7.95 -19.10
CA TRP A 80 4.19 7.55 -17.71
C TRP A 80 3.12 6.50 -17.52
N SER A 81 3.45 5.48 -16.74
CA SER A 81 2.53 4.46 -16.29
C SER A 81 2.54 4.36 -14.77
N ILE A 82 1.41 3.96 -14.20
CA ILE A 82 1.30 3.45 -12.83
C ILE A 82 1.27 1.94 -12.85
N ILE A 83 1.75 1.35 -11.76
CA ILE A 83 1.81 -0.10 -11.59
C ILE A 83 0.80 -0.49 -10.54
N GLU A 84 -0.18 -1.27 -10.94
CA GLU A 84 -1.33 -1.68 -10.13
C GLU A 84 -1.24 -3.18 -9.82
N PRO A 85 -1.39 -3.59 -8.52
CA PRO A 85 -1.45 -5.00 -8.17
C PRO A 85 -2.83 -5.58 -8.47
N HIS A 86 -2.87 -6.82 -8.96
CA HIS A 86 -4.06 -7.63 -9.15
C HIS A 86 -3.90 -8.95 -8.41
N GLY A 87 -4.74 -9.19 -7.41
CA GLY A 87 -4.83 -10.45 -6.70
C GLY A 87 -5.88 -11.36 -7.34
N PHE A 88 -5.55 -12.63 -7.44
CA PHE A 88 -6.46 -13.66 -7.94
C PHE A 88 -6.84 -14.59 -6.79
N ARG A 89 -8.14 -14.82 -6.64
CA ARG A 89 -8.66 -15.82 -5.75
C ARG A 89 -8.64 -17.17 -6.45
N THR A 90 -8.00 -18.15 -5.86
CA THR A 90 -8.04 -19.52 -6.39
C THR A 90 -9.15 -20.30 -5.73
N VAL A 91 -10.00 -20.90 -6.55
CA VAL A 91 -10.97 -21.87 -6.10
C VAL A 91 -10.27 -23.21 -5.95
N ARG A 92 -10.18 -23.74 -4.74
CA ARG A 92 -9.60 -25.05 -4.47
C ARG A 92 -10.68 -26.08 -4.11
N PRO A 93 -10.52 -27.34 -4.56
CA PRO A 93 -11.35 -28.42 -4.07
C PRO A 93 -11.15 -28.55 -2.56
N ALA A 94 -12.24 -28.47 -1.78
CA ALA A 94 -12.18 -28.81 -0.38
C ALA A 94 -12.02 -30.33 -0.21
N ALA A 95 -11.53 -30.77 0.94
CA ALA A 95 -11.31 -32.19 1.23
C ALA A 95 -12.57 -33.04 1.10
N ASN A 96 -13.76 -32.45 1.20
CA ASN A 96 -15.06 -33.08 1.04
C ASN A 96 -15.60 -33.08 -0.41
N GLY A 97 -14.78 -32.67 -1.39
CA GLY A 97 -15.16 -32.60 -2.80
C GLY A 97 -15.97 -31.38 -3.21
N THR A 98 -16.24 -30.43 -2.29
CA THR A 98 -16.82 -29.13 -2.64
C THR A 98 -15.73 -28.15 -3.07
N THR A 99 -16.09 -27.14 -3.83
CA THR A 99 -15.19 -26.01 -4.12
C THR A 99 -15.31 -24.98 -3.01
N ALA A 100 -14.18 -24.55 -2.45
CA ALA A 100 -14.13 -23.46 -1.49
C ALA A 100 -13.28 -22.33 -2.02
N ASP A 101 -13.85 -21.16 -1.95
CA ASP A 101 -13.13 -19.91 -2.17
C ASP A 101 -12.41 -19.56 -0.87
N PHE A 102 -11.10 -19.67 -0.80
CA PHE A 102 -10.35 -19.31 0.40
C PHE A 102 -8.96 -18.81 0.05
N TYR A 103 -8.42 -18.02 0.94
CA TYR A 103 -7.02 -17.62 0.89
C TYR A 103 -6.15 -18.72 1.45
N SER A 104 -5.10 -19.05 0.73
CA SER A 104 -4.06 -19.89 1.24
C SER A 104 -2.85 -19.07 1.62
N ASN A 105 -2.52 -19.05 2.89
CA ASN A 105 -1.28 -18.50 3.39
C ASN A 105 -0.08 -19.44 3.19
N VAL A 106 -0.33 -20.65 2.70
CA VAL A 106 0.71 -21.64 2.39
C VAL A 106 0.66 -21.89 0.91
N SER A 107 1.62 -21.36 0.18
CA SER A 107 1.83 -21.76 -1.20
C SER A 107 2.37 -23.19 -1.22
N LEU A 108 1.69 -24.07 -1.94
CA LEU A 108 2.17 -25.43 -2.17
C LEU A 108 3.38 -25.46 -3.10
N GLU A 109 3.61 -24.37 -3.81
CA GLU A 109 4.75 -24.21 -4.72
C GLU A 109 5.41 -22.86 -4.46
N PRO A 110 6.71 -22.74 -4.75
CA PRO A 110 7.40 -21.45 -4.72
C PRO A 110 6.68 -20.46 -5.64
N ARG A 111 6.30 -19.31 -5.09
CA ARG A 111 5.66 -18.23 -5.83
C ARG A 111 6.60 -17.03 -5.94
N THR A 112 6.35 -16.20 -6.93
CA THR A 112 7.10 -14.97 -7.15
C THR A 112 7.06 -14.03 -5.95
N PHE A 113 5.99 -14.06 -5.16
CA PHE A 113 5.72 -13.13 -4.06
C PHE A 113 5.91 -13.74 -2.67
N GLY A 114 6.81 -14.64 -2.51
CA GLY A 114 7.03 -15.27 -1.23
C GLY A 114 5.98 -16.33 -0.90
N LYS A 115 6.11 -16.91 0.28
CA LYS A 115 5.33 -18.09 0.70
C LYS A 115 4.02 -17.77 1.42
N TRP A 116 3.78 -16.49 1.72
CA TRP A 116 2.64 -16.04 2.54
C TRP A 116 1.69 -15.19 1.71
N LEU A 117 1.09 -15.76 0.69
CA LEU A 117 0.11 -15.06 -0.12
C LEU A 117 -1.30 -15.33 0.41
N GLY A 118 -2.10 -14.30 0.54
CA GLY A 118 -3.53 -14.42 0.82
C GLY A 118 -4.32 -14.96 -0.37
N TYR A 119 -3.72 -14.99 -1.55
CA TYR A 119 -4.23 -15.61 -2.77
C TYR A 119 -3.10 -16.38 -3.46
N ASP A 120 -3.45 -17.28 -4.36
CA ASP A 120 -2.47 -18.13 -5.04
C ASP A 120 -1.59 -17.35 -6.01
N GLN A 121 -2.05 -16.20 -6.47
CA GLN A 121 -1.33 -15.39 -7.45
C GLN A 121 -1.56 -13.90 -7.23
N LEU A 122 -0.48 -13.14 -7.33
CA LEU A 122 -0.49 -11.69 -7.38
C LEU A 122 0.32 -11.25 -8.59
N GLU A 123 -0.27 -10.49 -9.49
CA GLU A 123 0.37 -9.93 -10.66
C GLU A 123 0.35 -8.40 -10.61
N TYR A 124 1.27 -7.79 -11.35
CA TYR A 124 1.32 -6.34 -11.49
C TYR A 124 1.09 -5.95 -12.94
N PHE A 125 0.24 -4.95 -13.15
CA PHE A 125 -0.08 -4.40 -14.46
C PHE A 125 0.34 -2.95 -14.57
N GLU A 126 0.76 -2.56 -15.77
CA GLU A 126 1.10 -1.19 -16.09
C GLU A 126 -0.07 -0.51 -16.80
N ARG A 127 -0.51 0.61 -16.27
CA ARG A 127 -1.55 1.43 -16.88
C ARG A 127 -1.01 2.80 -17.22
N VAL A 128 -1.03 3.16 -18.51
CA VAL A 128 -0.59 4.48 -18.98
C VAL A 128 -1.47 5.57 -18.39
N VAL A 129 -0.86 6.55 -17.74
CA VAL A 129 -1.52 7.74 -17.16
C VAL A 129 -1.21 9.01 -17.94
N HIS A 130 -0.05 9.05 -18.59
CA HIS A 130 0.31 10.10 -19.53
C HIS A 130 0.97 9.48 -20.76
N ALA A 131 0.31 9.58 -21.90
CA ALA A 131 0.89 9.20 -23.19
C ALA A 131 2.09 10.08 -23.55
N TRP A 132 2.81 9.70 -24.60
CA TRP A 132 4.04 10.35 -25.07
C TRP A 132 3.91 11.88 -25.16
N ARG A 133 4.75 12.58 -24.42
CA ARG A 133 4.79 14.04 -24.29
C ARG A 133 6.22 14.51 -23.97
N ASP A 134 6.48 15.81 -24.08
CA ASP A 134 7.77 16.37 -23.68
C ASP A 134 8.09 16.05 -22.22
N ALA A 135 9.35 15.78 -21.95
CA ALA A 135 9.83 15.53 -20.59
C ALA A 135 9.72 16.80 -19.74
N LYS A 136 8.68 16.86 -18.92
CA LYS A 136 8.43 17.92 -17.93
C LYS A 136 8.02 17.29 -16.61
N PRO A 137 8.24 17.97 -15.47
CA PRO A 137 7.67 17.52 -14.21
C PRO A 137 6.14 17.37 -14.30
N ILE A 138 5.61 16.31 -13.68
CA ILE A 138 4.18 16.06 -13.57
C ILE A 138 3.78 16.01 -12.09
N ALA A 139 2.53 16.31 -11.78
CA ALA A 139 1.96 15.97 -10.48
C ALA A 139 1.86 14.45 -10.34
N ALA A 140 2.14 13.92 -9.15
CA ALA A 140 1.86 12.53 -8.87
C ALA A 140 0.34 12.31 -8.94
N VAL A 141 -0.09 11.46 -9.86
CA VAL A 141 -1.49 11.04 -9.96
C VAL A 141 -1.68 9.90 -8.99
N ILE A 142 -2.50 10.11 -7.96
CA ILE A 142 -3.00 9.01 -7.13
C ILE A 142 -4.37 8.62 -7.67
N ALA A 143 -4.54 7.32 -7.86
CA ALA A 143 -5.68 6.74 -8.54
C ALA A 143 -7.00 7.39 -8.18
N THR A 144 -7.84 7.54 -9.18
CA THR A 144 -9.23 7.94 -9.00
C THR A 144 -9.94 6.98 -8.06
N ALA A 145 -10.75 7.53 -7.15
CA ALA A 145 -11.59 6.75 -6.27
C ALA A 145 -12.36 5.69 -7.05
N ASP A 146 -12.29 4.46 -6.60
CA ASP A 146 -13.24 3.43 -7.02
C ASP A 146 -14.54 3.68 -6.22
N PRO A 147 -15.66 4.07 -6.86
CA PRO A 147 -16.88 4.37 -6.14
C PRO A 147 -17.46 3.16 -5.39
N LYS A 148 -17.00 1.94 -5.70
CA LYS A 148 -17.43 0.72 -5.01
C LYS A 148 -16.69 0.43 -3.70
N THR A 149 -15.57 1.09 -3.45
CA THR A 149 -14.70 0.77 -2.31
C THR A 149 -14.53 1.92 -1.33
N MET A 150 -15.37 2.95 -1.36
CA MET A 150 -15.28 4.16 -0.53
C MET A 150 -13.83 4.69 -0.40
N GLN A 151 -13.05 4.54 -1.46
CA GLN A 151 -11.65 4.99 -1.48
C GLN A 151 -11.57 6.48 -1.19
N VAL A 152 -10.75 6.84 -0.25
CA VAL A 152 -10.48 8.24 0.05
C VAL A 152 -9.57 8.78 -1.07
N PRO A 153 -10.07 9.69 -1.92
CA PRO A 153 -9.30 10.21 -3.05
C PRO A 153 -7.97 10.80 -2.59
N GLY A 154 -6.92 10.53 -3.35
CA GLY A 154 -5.61 11.12 -3.10
C GLY A 154 -4.76 10.44 -2.02
N LEU A 155 -5.27 9.42 -1.33
CA LEU A 155 -4.54 8.65 -0.32
C LEU A 155 -4.06 7.30 -0.84
N GLY A 156 -2.96 6.81 -0.31
CA GLY A 156 -2.45 5.46 -0.60
C GLY A 156 -1.05 5.44 -1.20
N THR A 157 -0.66 4.26 -1.67
CA THR A 157 0.66 4.02 -2.27
C THR A 157 0.52 3.61 -3.73
N LEU A 158 1.24 4.33 -4.59
CA LEU A 158 1.38 4.01 -6.01
C LEU A 158 2.84 3.85 -6.40
N ARG A 159 3.06 3.12 -7.47
CA ARG A 159 4.36 2.97 -8.13
C ARG A 159 4.28 3.40 -9.57
N TYR A 160 5.41 3.89 -10.05
CA TYR A 160 5.52 4.53 -11.35
C TYR A 160 6.60 3.88 -12.19
N LYS A 161 6.31 3.81 -13.50
CA LYS A 161 7.26 3.53 -14.56
C LYS A 161 7.26 4.70 -15.54
N VAL A 162 8.39 4.99 -16.12
CA VAL A 162 8.51 5.95 -17.23
C VAL A 162 9.34 5.34 -18.35
N GLU A 163 8.83 5.46 -19.57
CA GLU A 163 9.56 5.23 -20.80
C GLU A 163 10.05 6.58 -21.33
N VAL A 164 11.28 6.63 -21.80
CA VAL A 164 11.95 7.86 -22.25
C VAL A 164 12.52 7.61 -23.65
N ASP A 165 12.11 8.44 -24.58
CA ASP A 165 12.67 8.49 -25.93
C ASP A 165 13.68 9.65 -26.00
N VAL A 166 14.95 9.31 -26.12
CA VAL A 166 16.05 10.26 -26.30
C VAL A 166 16.61 10.03 -27.72
N ASP A 167 16.36 10.96 -28.62
CA ASP A 167 16.86 10.94 -30.00
C ASP A 167 16.56 9.63 -30.73
N GLY A 168 15.34 9.05 -30.54
CA GLY A 168 14.91 7.80 -31.16
C GLY A 168 15.33 6.53 -30.40
N THR A 169 16.05 6.65 -29.29
CA THR A 169 16.39 5.54 -28.40
C THR A 169 15.43 5.50 -27.23
N VAL A 170 14.59 4.46 -27.16
CA VAL A 170 13.63 4.28 -26.06
C VAL A 170 14.26 3.43 -24.95
N VAL A 171 14.27 3.97 -23.75
CA VAL A 171 14.70 3.31 -22.50
C VAL A 171 13.63 3.43 -21.44
N ALA A 172 13.56 2.50 -20.47
CA ALA A 172 12.55 2.51 -19.43
C ALA A 172 13.14 2.35 -18.04
N THR A 173 12.46 2.91 -17.04
CA THR A 173 12.74 2.56 -15.65
C THR A 173 12.16 1.19 -15.30
N PRO A 174 12.63 0.54 -14.21
CA PRO A 174 12.00 -0.69 -13.73
C PRO A 174 10.48 -0.51 -13.53
N GLY A 175 9.71 -1.52 -13.92
CA GLY A 175 8.26 -1.54 -13.91
C GLY A 175 7.67 -2.81 -13.29
N ALA A 176 6.56 -3.29 -13.84
CA ALA A 176 5.85 -4.46 -13.35
C ALA A 176 6.69 -5.75 -13.38
N GLU A 177 7.66 -5.83 -14.29
CA GLU A 177 8.59 -6.95 -14.41
C GLU A 177 9.64 -7.05 -13.29
N ALA A 178 9.87 -5.94 -12.58
CA ALA A 178 10.91 -5.84 -11.56
C ALA A 178 10.40 -6.35 -10.20
N THR A 179 10.34 -7.66 -10.04
CA THR A 179 9.83 -8.35 -8.84
C THR A 179 10.82 -9.32 -8.24
N ASP A 180 10.62 -9.65 -6.96
CA ASP A 180 11.23 -10.75 -6.24
C ASP A 180 10.16 -11.54 -5.46
N THR A 181 10.57 -12.41 -4.54
CA THR A 181 9.66 -13.21 -3.70
C THR A 181 8.79 -12.36 -2.74
N PHE A 182 9.02 -11.06 -2.64
CA PHE A 182 8.26 -10.13 -1.80
C PHE A 182 7.54 -9.04 -2.61
N GLY A 183 7.33 -9.27 -3.91
CA GLY A 183 6.67 -8.34 -4.80
C GLY A 183 7.63 -7.37 -5.50
N LEU A 184 7.15 -6.18 -5.87
CA LEU A 184 7.94 -5.19 -6.60
C LEU A 184 9.24 -4.80 -5.87
N LEU A 185 10.33 -4.76 -6.61
CA LEU A 185 11.63 -4.35 -6.09
C LEU A 185 11.63 -2.87 -5.64
N PRO A 186 12.50 -2.51 -4.68
CA PRO A 186 12.67 -1.12 -4.25
C PRO A 186 13.14 -0.16 -5.36
N SER A 187 13.65 -0.69 -6.48
CA SER A 187 14.02 0.09 -7.66
C SER A 187 12.83 0.66 -8.42
N VAL A 188 11.63 0.11 -8.22
CA VAL A 188 10.39 0.65 -8.79
C VAL A 188 9.94 1.84 -7.94
N HIS A 189 9.93 3.03 -8.52
CA HIS A 189 9.71 4.29 -7.77
C HIS A 189 8.34 4.30 -7.10
N ARG A 190 8.32 4.57 -5.79
CA ARG A 190 7.13 4.57 -4.94
C ARG A 190 6.79 5.97 -4.44
N VAL A 191 5.50 6.30 -4.50
CA VAL A 191 4.91 7.46 -3.83
C VAL A 191 3.83 6.96 -2.87
N SER A 192 3.91 7.35 -1.60
CA SER A 192 2.92 7.07 -0.57
C SER A 192 2.38 8.37 -0.03
N ILE A 193 1.06 8.55 -0.07
CA ILE A 193 0.39 9.73 0.47
C ILE A 193 -0.50 9.30 1.62
N ARG A 194 -0.29 9.94 2.77
CA ARG A 194 -1.05 9.73 3.99
C ARG A 194 -1.93 10.92 4.32
N ARG A 195 -2.97 10.70 5.11
CA ARG A 195 -3.89 11.75 5.57
C ARG A 195 -3.17 12.79 6.43
N ASP A 196 -2.47 12.32 7.46
CA ASP A 196 -1.79 13.13 8.47
C ASP A 196 -0.67 12.32 9.16
N ASP A 197 -0.10 12.81 10.26
CA ASP A 197 0.93 12.11 11.04
C ASP A 197 0.37 11.30 12.23
N SER A 198 -0.94 11.05 12.26
CA SER A 198 -1.59 10.16 13.23
C SER A 198 -1.40 8.68 12.84
N PHE A 199 -1.83 7.77 13.71
CA PHE A 199 -1.91 6.34 13.39
C PHE A 199 -2.74 6.08 12.14
N LEU A 200 -3.96 6.65 12.08
CA LEU A 200 -4.84 6.50 10.91
C LEU A 200 -4.25 7.18 9.67
N GLY A 201 -3.52 8.27 9.84
CA GLY A 201 -2.80 8.90 8.74
C GLY A 201 -1.77 7.94 8.14
N PHE A 202 -0.92 7.32 8.95
CA PHE A 202 0.03 6.31 8.43
C PHE A 202 -0.67 5.06 7.90
N LEU A 203 -1.78 4.63 8.51
CA LEU A 203 -2.58 3.51 8.01
C LEU A 203 -3.14 3.82 6.61
N SER A 204 -3.62 5.04 6.37
CA SER A 204 -4.14 5.44 5.06
C SER A 204 -3.11 5.38 3.93
N SER A 205 -1.81 5.42 4.24
CA SER A 205 -0.77 5.23 3.22
C SER A 205 -0.72 3.82 2.64
N TYR A 206 -1.37 2.84 3.28
CA TYR A 206 -1.50 1.48 2.78
C TYR A 206 -2.71 1.27 1.85
N LEU A 207 -3.56 2.27 1.65
CA LEU A 207 -4.56 2.20 0.58
C LEU A 207 -3.87 1.88 -0.75
N LEU A 208 -4.48 1.02 -1.56
CA LEU A 208 -3.92 0.46 -2.80
C LEU A 208 -2.81 -0.59 -2.61
N VAL A 209 -2.39 -0.88 -1.40
CA VAL A 209 -1.51 -2.02 -1.12
C VAL A 209 -2.36 -3.30 -1.10
N PRO A 210 -1.95 -4.37 -1.79
CA PRO A 210 -2.72 -5.60 -1.85
C PRO A 210 -2.71 -6.37 -0.52
N GLU A 211 -3.78 -7.13 -0.29
CA GLU A 211 -3.81 -8.09 0.80
C GLU A 211 -2.81 -9.22 0.55
N VAL A 212 -1.97 -9.50 1.54
CA VAL A 212 -1.04 -10.64 1.55
C VAL A 212 -0.95 -11.17 2.97
N PHE A 213 -1.45 -12.37 3.19
CA PHE A 213 -1.45 -12.99 4.53
C PHE A 213 -0.02 -13.28 5.01
N GLY A 214 0.30 -12.93 6.27
CA GLY A 214 1.60 -13.13 6.87
C GLY A 214 2.70 -12.26 6.24
N SER A 215 2.35 -11.10 5.73
CA SER A 215 3.19 -10.17 4.99
C SER A 215 4.40 -9.63 5.78
N ALA A 216 4.39 -9.69 7.11
CA ALA A 216 5.50 -9.32 7.98
C ALA A 216 6.48 -10.47 8.25
N GLY A 217 6.25 -11.65 7.69
CA GLY A 217 7.22 -12.76 7.76
C GLY A 217 8.44 -12.50 6.90
N GLY A 218 9.67 -12.66 7.44
CA GLY A 218 10.89 -12.60 6.64
C GLY A 218 11.81 -11.41 6.87
N GLY A 219 11.65 -10.68 7.95
CA GLY A 219 12.64 -9.70 8.43
C GLY A 219 12.51 -8.32 7.73
N LYS A 220 13.65 -7.67 7.43
CA LYS A 220 13.67 -6.27 6.94
C LYS A 220 13.08 -6.06 5.56
N ASN A 221 12.96 -7.11 4.77
CA ASN A 221 12.50 -7.03 3.38
C ASN A 221 11.08 -7.53 3.20
N HIS A 222 10.33 -7.72 4.28
CA HIS A 222 8.97 -8.21 4.19
C HIS A 222 8.02 -7.20 3.52
N GLN A 223 6.91 -7.71 3.07
CA GLN A 223 5.99 -7.01 2.16
C GLN A 223 5.37 -5.77 2.78
N THR A 224 4.99 -5.81 4.06
CA THR A 224 4.39 -4.67 4.75
C THR A 224 5.31 -3.45 4.78
N GLU A 225 6.59 -3.62 5.12
CA GLU A 225 7.54 -2.49 5.15
C GLU A 225 7.85 -1.95 3.74
N ARG A 226 7.69 -2.80 2.71
CA ARG A 226 7.90 -2.45 1.31
C ARG A 226 6.65 -1.88 0.64
N PHE A 227 5.48 -1.94 1.28
CA PHE A 227 4.19 -1.61 0.66
C PHE A 227 3.88 -2.47 -0.56
N THR A 228 4.28 -3.72 -0.55
CA THR A 228 4.00 -4.69 -1.62
C THR A 228 2.95 -5.71 -1.22
N GLY A 229 2.52 -5.67 0.04
CA GLY A 229 1.46 -6.49 0.60
C GLY A 229 1.33 -6.25 2.10
N ALA A 230 0.14 -6.41 2.64
CA ALA A 230 -0.10 -6.37 4.08
C ALA A 230 -1.28 -7.29 4.45
N ASP A 231 -1.29 -7.85 5.65
CA ASP A 231 -2.48 -8.46 6.25
C ASP A 231 -3.14 -7.54 7.28
N CYS A 232 -4.22 -7.99 7.87
CA CYS A 232 -5.02 -7.17 8.78
C CYS A 232 -4.26 -6.72 10.02
N ALA A 233 -3.46 -7.58 10.65
CA ALA A 233 -2.69 -7.24 11.84
C ALA A 233 -1.38 -6.51 11.47
N ASP A 234 -0.74 -6.95 10.39
CA ASP A 234 0.52 -6.37 9.94
C ASP A 234 0.38 -4.91 9.52
N VAL A 235 -0.72 -4.55 8.84
CA VAL A 235 -0.97 -3.17 8.45
C VAL A 235 -1.16 -2.25 9.65
N MET A 236 -1.83 -2.73 10.72
CA MET A 236 -2.02 -1.97 11.96
C MET A 236 -0.70 -1.71 12.68
N VAL A 237 0.11 -2.78 12.82
CA VAL A 237 1.45 -2.66 13.44
C VAL A 237 2.37 -1.82 12.56
N GLY A 238 2.36 -2.04 11.24
CA GLY A 238 3.15 -1.28 10.28
C GLY A 238 2.89 0.23 10.37
N ALA A 239 1.62 0.65 10.42
CA ALA A 239 1.23 2.04 10.59
C ALA A 239 1.75 2.64 11.92
N MET A 240 1.66 1.90 13.03
CA MET A 240 2.20 2.34 14.32
C MET A 240 3.73 2.43 14.31
N ARG A 241 4.43 1.50 13.66
CA ARG A 241 5.89 1.56 13.50
C ARG A 241 6.30 2.79 12.71
N ARG A 242 5.57 3.14 11.65
CA ARG A 242 5.80 4.36 10.86
C ARG A 242 5.53 5.63 11.64
N LYS A 243 4.58 5.61 12.57
CA LYS A 243 4.37 6.69 13.56
C LYS A 243 5.53 6.81 14.56
N GLY A 244 6.50 5.91 14.55
CA GLY A 244 7.69 5.94 15.41
C GLY A 244 7.62 5.02 16.63
N LYS A 245 6.60 4.19 16.77
CA LYS A 245 6.51 3.21 17.88
C LYS A 245 7.37 1.98 17.56
N ARG A 246 8.09 1.48 18.56
CA ARG A 246 8.90 0.25 18.45
C ARG A 246 8.04 -0.94 18.83
N LEU A 247 7.34 -1.52 17.86
CA LEU A 247 6.49 -2.69 18.04
C LEU A 247 7.05 -3.87 17.23
N ALA A 248 6.99 -5.07 17.79
CA ALA A 248 7.17 -6.29 17.01
C ALA A 248 5.87 -6.58 16.25
N TYR A 249 5.98 -7.16 15.06
CA TYR A 249 4.81 -7.66 14.34
C TYR A 249 4.16 -8.80 15.14
N THR A 250 2.85 -8.87 15.11
CA THR A 250 2.04 -9.83 15.82
C THR A 250 0.76 -10.12 15.06
N ASN A 251 0.14 -11.25 15.31
CA ASN A 251 -1.19 -11.56 14.81
C ASN A 251 -2.28 -10.84 15.64
N VAL A 252 -3.53 -10.97 15.21
CA VAL A 252 -4.70 -10.34 15.85
C VAL A 252 -4.79 -10.69 17.33
N ALA A 253 -4.51 -11.96 17.70
CA ALA A 253 -4.56 -12.42 19.08
C ALA A 253 -3.51 -11.73 19.98
N GLY A 254 -2.37 -11.31 19.44
CA GLY A 254 -1.29 -10.66 20.19
C GLY A 254 -1.45 -9.14 20.36
N LEU A 255 -2.37 -8.48 19.64
CA LEU A 255 -2.57 -7.03 19.73
C LEU A 255 -2.81 -6.47 21.15
N PRO A 256 -3.50 -7.17 22.09
CA PRO A 256 -3.69 -6.70 23.46
C PRO A 256 -2.40 -6.47 24.24
N VAL A 257 -1.26 -7.02 23.80
CA VAL A 257 0.05 -6.69 24.38
C VAL A 257 0.37 -5.20 24.20
N TYR A 258 -0.03 -4.63 23.07
CA TYR A 258 0.25 -3.23 22.70
C TYR A 258 -0.92 -2.27 22.91
N ALA A 259 -2.11 -2.80 23.15
CA ALA A 259 -3.34 -2.01 23.28
C ALA A 259 -4.07 -2.35 24.59
N LYS A 260 -4.87 -1.39 25.08
CA LYS A 260 -5.75 -1.57 26.26
C LYS A 260 -7.14 -1.92 25.76
N THR A 261 -7.76 -2.94 26.34
CA THR A 261 -9.16 -3.28 26.08
C THR A 261 -10.10 -2.21 26.61
N ILE A 262 -11.01 -1.75 25.77
CA ILE A 262 -12.09 -0.81 26.07
C ILE A 262 -13.40 -1.56 26.30
N ALA A 263 -13.71 -2.51 25.39
CA ALA A 263 -14.83 -3.42 25.50
C ALA A 263 -14.40 -4.82 25.04
N ALA A 264 -15.00 -5.87 25.55
CA ALA A 264 -14.64 -7.25 25.22
C ALA A 264 -15.87 -8.12 25.07
N ALA A 265 -15.78 -9.06 24.12
CA ALA A 265 -16.78 -10.08 23.86
C ALA A 265 -18.19 -9.49 23.64
N VAL A 266 -18.27 -8.41 22.85
CA VAL A 266 -19.54 -7.78 22.50
C VAL A 266 -20.05 -8.37 21.20
N GLU A 267 -21.26 -8.87 21.21
CA GLU A 267 -21.92 -9.38 20.00
C GLU A 267 -22.47 -8.22 19.18
N LEU A 268 -22.25 -8.28 17.87
CA LEU A 268 -22.89 -7.42 16.86
C LEU A 268 -23.98 -8.20 16.16
N ASP A 269 -25.14 -7.57 16.01
CA ASP A 269 -26.22 -8.11 15.19
C ASP A 269 -25.92 -7.97 13.68
N GLU A 270 -26.83 -8.42 12.81
CA GLU A 270 -26.70 -8.34 11.34
C GLU A 270 -26.58 -6.90 10.80
N ARG A 271 -26.91 -5.89 11.60
CA ARG A 271 -26.80 -4.47 11.28
C ARG A 271 -25.55 -3.82 11.87
N GLY A 272 -24.71 -4.60 12.55
CA GLY A 272 -23.52 -4.10 13.24
C GLY A 272 -23.84 -3.40 14.56
N MET A 273 -25.05 -3.54 15.10
CA MET A 273 -25.43 -2.93 16.36
C MET A 273 -24.93 -3.78 17.53
N PRO A 274 -24.17 -3.20 18.48
CA PRO A 274 -23.67 -3.96 19.61
C PRO A 274 -24.78 -4.30 20.60
N ALA A 275 -24.72 -5.51 21.20
CA ALA A 275 -25.68 -5.99 22.19
C ALA A 275 -25.83 -5.07 23.42
N HIS A 276 -24.85 -4.23 23.69
CA HIS A 276 -24.90 -3.17 24.67
C HIS A 276 -24.02 -1.99 24.23
N GLU A 277 -24.33 -0.80 24.72
CA GLU A 277 -23.65 0.43 24.33
C GLU A 277 -22.14 0.38 24.62
N ILE A 278 -21.32 0.69 23.61
CA ILE A 278 -19.87 0.89 23.74
C ILE A 278 -19.60 2.38 23.53
N ALA A 279 -19.50 3.10 24.63
CA ALA A 279 -19.29 4.56 24.60
C ALA A 279 -17.81 4.95 24.73
N GLY A 280 -17.50 6.18 24.33
CA GLY A 280 -16.16 6.78 24.43
C GLY A 280 -15.15 6.22 23.45
N VAL A 281 -15.61 5.60 22.34
CA VAL A 281 -14.77 5.20 21.22
C VAL A 281 -14.15 6.42 20.55
N LYS A 282 -13.00 6.20 19.90
CA LYS A 282 -12.24 7.25 19.23
C LYS A 282 -11.66 6.74 17.94
N ALA A 283 -11.59 7.60 16.94
CA ALA A 283 -10.88 7.30 15.72
C ALA A 283 -9.46 6.77 16.01
N GLY A 284 -9.15 5.61 15.44
CA GLY A 284 -7.91 4.86 15.68
C GLY A 284 -8.02 3.78 16.76
N ASP A 285 -9.14 3.61 17.44
CA ASP A 285 -9.39 2.43 18.25
C ASP A 285 -9.42 1.19 17.33
N LEU A 286 -8.85 0.08 17.79
CA LEU A 286 -8.85 -1.17 17.06
C LEU A 286 -10.10 -1.97 17.42
N ILE A 287 -10.67 -2.62 16.43
CA ILE A 287 -11.79 -3.53 16.56
C ILE A 287 -11.31 -4.90 16.14
N ARG A 288 -11.09 -5.81 17.09
CA ARG A 288 -10.82 -7.21 16.77
C ARG A 288 -12.15 -7.90 16.52
N ILE A 289 -12.21 -8.74 15.51
CA ILE A 289 -13.44 -9.32 14.99
C ILE A 289 -13.29 -10.84 14.95
N ASP A 290 -14.23 -11.52 15.57
CA ASP A 290 -14.44 -12.97 15.48
C ASP A 290 -15.76 -13.17 14.73
N TYR A 291 -15.68 -13.61 13.48
CA TYR A 291 -16.88 -13.83 12.66
C TYR A 291 -17.67 -15.06 13.10
N GLY A 292 -17.13 -15.83 14.03
CA GLY A 292 -17.76 -17.08 14.47
C GLY A 292 -17.81 -18.11 13.36
N GLY A 293 -18.25 -19.29 13.73
CA GLY A 293 -18.67 -20.28 12.76
C GLY A 293 -17.68 -21.36 12.40
N GLU A 294 -18.24 -22.35 11.76
CA GLU A 294 -17.64 -23.65 11.42
C GLU A 294 -16.53 -23.56 10.36
N LEU A 295 -16.31 -22.39 9.76
CA LEU A 295 -15.47 -22.22 8.59
C LEU A 295 -13.99 -22.56 8.78
N ARG A 296 -13.50 -22.64 10.03
CA ARG A 296 -12.07 -22.92 10.28
C ARG A 296 -11.77 -23.84 11.47
N GLY A 297 -12.75 -24.51 12.06
CA GLY A 297 -12.51 -25.33 13.24
C GLY A 297 -12.02 -24.53 14.44
N HIS A 298 -12.44 -23.29 14.57
CA HIS A 298 -11.96 -22.35 15.56
C HIS A 298 -12.55 -22.62 16.94
N THR A 299 -11.69 -22.53 17.93
CA THR A 299 -12.10 -22.33 19.32
C THR A 299 -12.85 -21.00 19.41
N PRO A 300 -14.00 -20.93 20.09
CA PRO A 300 -14.69 -19.66 20.32
C PRO A 300 -13.72 -18.58 20.84
N ARG A 301 -13.77 -17.37 20.26
CA ARG A 301 -12.90 -16.21 20.52
C ARG A 301 -11.50 -16.27 19.89
N ALA A 302 -11.34 -16.94 18.78
CA ALA A 302 -10.08 -16.92 18.01
C ALA A 302 -10.03 -15.77 17.02
N PHE A 303 -10.34 -14.55 17.40
CA PHE A 303 -10.37 -13.35 16.55
C PHE A 303 -9.66 -13.50 15.20
N ASP A 304 -10.45 -13.46 14.12
CA ASP A 304 -9.98 -13.74 12.76
C ASP A 304 -9.44 -12.49 12.08
N HIS A 305 -9.90 -11.32 12.53
CA HIS A 305 -9.69 -10.08 11.83
C HIS A 305 -9.48 -8.89 12.77
N VAL A 306 -8.95 -7.80 12.23
CA VAL A 306 -8.85 -6.51 12.92
C VAL A 306 -9.09 -5.35 11.96
N ALA A 307 -9.92 -4.42 12.40
CA ALA A 307 -10.15 -3.13 11.80
C ALA A 307 -9.69 -2.02 12.74
N ALA A 308 -9.63 -0.78 12.24
CA ALA A 308 -9.49 0.42 13.08
C ALA A 308 -10.69 1.35 12.81
N LEU A 309 -11.25 1.95 13.85
CA LEU A 309 -12.28 2.98 13.71
C LEU A 309 -11.71 4.15 12.91
N TRP A 310 -12.24 4.36 11.70
CA TRP A 310 -11.81 5.41 10.78
C TRP A 310 -12.51 6.73 11.06
N GLU A 311 -13.82 6.66 11.21
CA GLU A 311 -14.68 7.81 11.47
C GLU A 311 -15.89 7.37 12.28
N ASP A 312 -16.15 8.08 13.38
CA ASP A 312 -17.34 7.93 14.22
C ASP A 312 -18.53 8.53 13.46
N LYS A 313 -19.51 7.70 13.16
CA LYS A 313 -20.75 8.01 12.45
C LYS A 313 -21.93 7.49 13.24
N SER A 314 -23.10 8.04 13.00
CA SER A 314 -24.34 7.57 13.57
C SER A 314 -25.39 7.39 12.48
N ASP A 315 -26.55 6.87 12.86
CA ASP A 315 -27.70 6.75 11.96
C ASP A 315 -28.00 8.10 11.28
N PRO A 316 -28.00 8.19 9.92
CA PRO A 316 -28.31 9.41 9.19
C PRO A 316 -29.73 9.93 9.44
N ASP A 317 -30.66 9.03 9.80
CA ASP A 317 -32.04 9.35 10.15
C ASP A 317 -32.21 9.62 11.65
N GLY A 318 -31.15 9.41 12.43
CA GLY A 318 -31.12 9.62 13.87
C GLY A 318 -30.91 11.08 14.29
N PRO A 319 -30.84 11.34 15.60
CA PRO A 319 -30.73 12.70 16.14
C PRO A 319 -29.45 13.43 15.74
N ASN A 320 -28.35 12.69 15.50
CA ASN A 320 -27.04 13.23 15.12
C ASN A 320 -26.84 13.34 13.61
N LYS A 321 -27.85 12.93 12.80
CA LYS A 321 -27.86 13.03 11.33
C LYS A 321 -26.58 12.53 10.66
N GLY A 322 -26.11 11.35 11.08
CA GLY A 322 -24.90 10.72 10.56
C GLY A 322 -23.59 11.33 11.07
N GLY A 323 -23.64 12.27 11.98
CA GLY A 323 -22.47 12.84 12.66
C GLY A 323 -21.95 11.96 13.81
N PRO A 324 -20.80 12.32 14.42
CA PRO A 324 -20.22 11.54 15.50
C PRO A 324 -21.10 11.60 16.77
N ASP A 325 -21.21 10.48 17.48
CA ASP A 325 -21.94 10.40 18.75
C ASP A 325 -21.13 9.78 19.89
N GLY A 326 -19.89 9.36 19.62
CA GLY A 326 -18.98 8.77 20.60
C GLY A 326 -19.33 7.35 21.01
N LYS A 327 -20.18 6.67 20.25
CA LYS A 327 -20.60 5.27 20.46
C LYS A 327 -20.19 4.44 19.26
N LEU A 328 -19.93 3.17 19.48
CA LEU A 328 -19.67 2.24 18.39
C LEU A 328 -20.98 1.64 17.90
N ASP A 329 -21.24 1.75 16.60
CA ASP A 329 -22.39 1.13 15.97
C ASP A 329 -22.13 0.76 14.48
N GLY A 330 -23.12 0.18 13.83
CA GLY A 330 -22.99 -0.32 12.45
C GLY A 330 -22.78 0.76 11.38
N PHE A 331 -23.05 2.04 11.69
CA PHE A 331 -22.82 3.16 10.77
C PHE A 331 -21.38 3.71 10.82
N ASP A 332 -20.65 3.38 11.87
CA ASP A 332 -19.25 3.75 12.01
C ASP A 332 -18.42 3.25 10.82
N LEU A 333 -17.55 4.11 10.31
CA LEU A 333 -16.62 3.70 9.28
C LEU A 333 -15.38 3.07 9.90
N VAL A 334 -15.01 1.91 9.39
CA VAL A 334 -13.80 1.20 9.78
C VAL A 334 -12.85 1.08 8.60
N ILE A 335 -11.55 1.11 8.88
CA ILE A 335 -10.50 0.84 7.90
C ILE A 335 -9.83 -0.48 8.24
N HIS A 336 -9.79 -1.39 7.29
CA HIS A 336 -9.21 -2.71 7.51
C HIS A 336 -8.63 -3.30 6.22
N MET A 337 -7.74 -4.28 6.35
CA MET A 337 -7.26 -5.03 5.21
C MET A 337 -8.30 -6.06 4.81
N GLY A 338 -9.13 -5.69 3.86
CA GLY A 338 -10.06 -6.59 3.19
C GLY A 338 -9.48 -7.13 1.89
N HIS A 339 -10.28 -7.88 1.15
CA HIS A 339 -9.89 -8.36 -0.16
C HIS A 339 -10.43 -7.45 -1.27
N PRO A 340 -9.60 -7.07 -2.26
CA PRO A 340 -8.19 -7.45 -2.49
C PRO A 340 -7.17 -6.49 -1.87
N ARG A 341 -7.61 -5.52 -1.06
CA ARG A 341 -6.78 -4.44 -0.54
C ARG A 341 -7.39 -3.76 0.69
N LEU A 342 -6.67 -2.81 1.28
CA LEU A 342 -7.18 -1.98 2.37
C LEU A 342 -8.45 -1.24 1.94
N LEU A 343 -9.52 -1.37 2.74
CA LEU A 343 -10.84 -0.81 2.51
C LEU A 343 -11.24 0.13 3.65
N VAL A 344 -12.15 1.06 3.33
CA VAL A 344 -12.91 1.84 4.32
C VAL A 344 -14.38 1.56 4.06
N GLU A 345 -15.09 1.03 5.06
CA GLU A 345 -16.49 0.64 4.93
C GLU A 345 -17.22 0.72 6.28
N PRO A 346 -18.56 0.68 6.30
CA PRO A 346 -19.32 0.63 7.54
C PRO A 346 -19.01 -0.63 8.36
N LEU A 347 -19.04 -0.51 9.71
CA LEU A 347 -18.85 -1.64 10.60
C LEU A 347 -19.91 -2.75 10.37
N SER A 348 -21.10 -2.38 9.90
CA SER A 348 -22.14 -3.33 9.51
C SER A 348 -21.70 -4.34 8.43
N GLU A 349 -20.74 -3.99 7.56
CA GLU A 349 -20.18 -4.92 6.57
C GLU A 349 -19.29 -6.01 7.22
N GLN A 350 -18.96 -5.86 8.50
CA GLN A 350 -18.20 -6.81 9.30
C GLN A 350 -19.08 -7.66 10.22
N SER A 351 -20.38 -7.62 10.03
CA SER A 351 -21.38 -8.21 10.92
C SER A 351 -22.17 -9.36 10.24
N PRO A 352 -22.77 -10.31 11.01
CA PRO A 352 -22.68 -10.42 12.47
C PRO A 352 -21.33 -10.95 12.95
N ALA A 353 -20.90 -10.57 14.16
CA ALA A 353 -19.60 -10.94 14.70
C ALA A 353 -19.56 -10.76 16.22
N THR A 354 -18.55 -11.32 16.88
CA THR A 354 -18.18 -10.94 18.26
C THR A 354 -16.94 -10.06 18.19
N ILE A 355 -16.94 -8.95 18.91
CA ILE A 355 -15.84 -7.98 18.85
C ILE A 355 -15.20 -7.69 20.21
N ASP A 356 -13.92 -7.31 20.16
CA ASP A 356 -13.25 -6.56 21.21
C ASP A 356 -12.83 -5.19 20.68
N VAL A 357 -13.01 -4.15 21.48
CA VAL A 357 -12.51 -2.82 21.17
C VAL A 357 -11.26 -2.53 22.00
N LEU A 358 -10.19 -2.17 21.30
CA LEU A 358 -8.88 -1.90 21.92
C LEU A 358 -8.41 -0.48 21.59
N ARG A 359 -7.67 0.12 22.52
CA ARG A 359 -6.99 1.40 22.29
C ARG A 359 -5.50 1.27 22.44
N TRP A 360 -4.74 1.76 21.51
CA TRP A 360 -3.27 1.76 21.58
C TRP A 360 -2.78 2.39 22.89
N LYS A 361 -1.80 1.72 23.52
CA LYS A 361 -1.10 2.30 24.67
C LYS A 361 -0.28 3.51 24.22
N PRO A 362 -0.16 4.55 25.06
CA PRO A 362 0.59 5.77 24.77
C PRO A 362 2.02 5.56 24.27
#